data_ac74a2279080253dd472836a74735ae0
#
_entry.id   ac74a2279080253dd472836a74735ae0
#
_cell.length_a   1.000
_cell.length_b   1.000
_cell.length_c   1.000
_cell.angle_alpha   90.00
_cell.angle_beta   90.00
_cell.angle_gamma   90.00
#
_symmetry.space_group_name_H-M   'P 1'
#
loop_
_entity.id
_entity.type
_entity.pdbx_description
1 polymer ?
#
loop_
_entity_poly.entity_id
_entity_poly.type
_entity_poly.pdbx_seq_one_letter_code
_entity_poly.pdbx_strand_id
1 'polypeptide(L)'
;MCMKASERFRRPFRRLRDFLRSLDMRRNIGIDLGTVNALVWAEGRGIVLQEPSVVAVDTVTDRIIAVGRQAQEMIGRAPAGVETVHPLEDGVIAQYDVALKMLQHFIRRACGHMLLPPRVMVCVPSGIKDIEEHAMVEAAREAGAGRVYLMEEPVAAAIGAGIDITAPVGRMVVDIGGGTTDIVVLSMGGVVVSESIRVAGNRLDEAIARYVRKEYGVLIGVRTAQTIKMRIGALYSHRQVRSVEVRGRSAESGLPVVITLSSREMLEAMAEPVSTILDAICSVIERTPPELLGDIMAYGMVLTGGNSLIYGFDHLIHKVTGVPVRVAEDPLTCVVKGTGMALRNYRQLSEGAIHLTKERRDRL
;
A
#
# COMPACT_ATOMS: atom_id res chain seq x y z
N MET A 1 -13.10 56.63 25.12
CA MET A 1 -11.68 56.36 25.40
C MET A 1 -11.52 54.99 26.07
N CYS A 2 -12.13 53.94 25.57
CA CYS A 2 -12.18 52.62 26.22
C CYS A 2 -12.01 51.43 25.28
N MET A 3 -11.45 51.59 24.07
CA MET A 3 -11.30 50.49 23.11
C MET A 3 -9.85 50.08 22.81
N LYS A 4 -8.83 50.66 23.45
CA LYS A 4 -7.39 50.35 23.19
C LYS A 4 -6.71 49.42 24.19
N ALA A 5 -7.38 49.04 25.28
CA ALA A 5 -6.76 48.22 26.34
C ALA A 5 -6.82 46.69 26.06
N SER A 6 -7.77 46.18 25.22
CA SER A 6 -7.94 44.75 25.01
C SER A 6 -6.97 44.13 24.00
N GLU A 7 -6.41 44.92 23.09
CA GLU A 7 -5.48 44.40 22.07
C GLU A 7 -4.04 44.19 22.62
N ARG A 8 -3.64 44.94 23.67
CA ARG A 8 -2.29 44.85 24.23
C ARG A 8 -2.04 43.59 25.04
N PHE A 9 -3.10 42.99 25.62
CA PHE A 9 -3.05 41.72 26.35
C PHE A 9 -3.11 40.48 25.46
N ARG A 10 -3.67 40.58 24.25
CA ARG A 10 -3.76 39.46 23.32
C ARG A 10 -2.48 39.17 22.52
N ARG A 11 -1.57 40.12 22.38
CA ARG A 11 -0.31 39.98 21.62
C ARG A 11 0.68 38.97 22.21
N PRO A 12 0.96 38.92 23.54
CA PRO A 12 1.91 37.96 24.09
C PRO A 12 1.36 36.51 24.02
N PHE A 13 0.06 36.30 24.22
CA PHE A 13 -0.57 34.98 24.08
C PHE A 13 -0.58 34.48 22.63
N ARG A 14 -0.68 35.38 21.68
CA ARG A 14 -0.61 35.03 20.25
C ARG A 14 0.81 34.59 19.86
N ARG A 15 1.83 35.32 20.30
CA ARG A 15 3.25 34.98 20.11
C ARG A 15 3.63 33.66 20.82
N LEU A 16 3.18 33.48 22.04
CA LEU A 16 3.41 32.24 22.78
C LEU A 16 2.69 31.05 22.10
N ARG A 17 1.47 31.24 21.62
CA ARG A 17 0.74 30.23 20.85
C ARG A 17 1.41 29.94 19.52
N ASP A 18 1.92 30.95 18.82
CA ASP A 18 2.61 30.80 17.56
C ASP A 18 4.02 30.17 17.76
N PHE A 19 4.70 30.50 18.87
CA PHE A 19 5.91 29.83 19.31
C PHE A 19 5.66 28.39 19.74
N LEU A 20 4.61 28.10 20.52
CA LEU A 20 4.19 26.73 20.87
C LEU A 20 3.71 25.94 19.65
N ARG A 21 3.19 26.62 18.62
CA ARG A 21 2.88 26.01 17.32
C ARG A 21 4.12 25.73 16.47
N SER A 22 5.17 26.54 16.60
CA SER A 22 6.48 26.28 15.95
C SER A 22 7.29 25.21 16.68
N LEU A 23 7.05 25.01 17.97
CA LEU A 23 7.50 23.87 18.78
C LEU A 23 6.50 22.70 18.70
N ASP A 24 5.92 22.46 17.51
CA ASP A 24 5.00 21.34 17.34
C ASP A 24 5.74 20.01 17.56
N MET A 25 5.87 19.64 18.84
CA MET A 25 6.54 18.42 19.32
C MET A 25 5.76 17.15 18.97
N ARG A 26 4.68 17.27 18.16
CA ARG A 26 3.94 16.11 17.64
C ARG A 26 4.76 15.44 16.55
N ARG A 27 4.93 14.15 16.68
CA ARG A 27 5.57 13.37 15.62
C ARG A 27 4.63 13.22 14.43
N ASN A 28 5.18 13.35 13.24
CA ASN A 28 4.51 13.03 11.99
C ASN A 28 4.81 11.57 11.63
N ILE A 29 3.78 10.79 11.35
CA ILE A 29 3.89 9.38 10.99
C ILE A 29 3.11 9.14 9.71
N GLY A 30 3.76 8.58 8.70
CA GLY A 30 3.13 8.03 7.51
C GLY A 30 2.93 6.53 7.69
N ILE A 31 1.76 6.03 7.41
CA ILE A 31 1.43 4.61 7.47
C ILE A 31 0.93 4.17 6.09
N ASP A 32 1.63 3.25 5.49
CA ASP A 32 1.16 2.45 4.38
C ASP A 32 0.59 1.16 4.99
N LEU A 33 -0.74 1.03 4.93
CA LEU A 33 -1.47 -0.08 5.54
C LEU A 33 -1.92 -1.06 4.46
N GLY A 34 -0.94 -1.65 3.78
CA GLY A 34 -1.23 -2.58 2.69
C GLY A 34 -1.79 -3.93 3.16
N THR A 35 -2.50 -4.62 2.27
CA THR A 35 -3.14 -5.92 2.53
C THR A 35 -2.15 -6.99 2.98
N VAL A 36 -0.92 -6.98 2.47
CA VAL A 36 0.10 -8.00 2.77
C VAL A 36 1.13 -7.49 3.78
N ASN A 37 1.58 -6.26 3.63
CA ASN A 37 2.59 -5.64 4.50
C ASN A 37 2.14 -4.25 4.91
N ALA A 38 2.42 -3.90 6.16
CA ALA A 38 2.30 -2.55 6.67
C ALA A 38 3.69 -1.94 6.86
N LEU A 39 3.87 -0.70 6.40
CA LEU A 39 5.08 0.06 6.57
C LEU A 39 4.77 1.35 7.33
N VAL A 40 5.67 1.76 8.22
CA VAL A 40 5.53 3.00 8.96
C VAL A 40 6.78 3.84 8.80
N TRP A 41 6.56 5.07 8.38
CA TRP A 41 7.58 6.11 8.30
C TRP A 41 7.39 7.10 9.47
N ALA A 42 8.48 7.50 10.08
CA ALA A 42 8.47 8.52 11.15
C ALA A 42 9.42 9.67 10.80
N GLU A 43 8.98 10.90 11.03
CA GLU A 43 9.77 12.10 10.75
C GLU A 43 11.12 12.09 11.47
N GLY A 44 12.19 12.40 10.73
CA GLY A 44 13.56 12.39 11.22
C GLY A 44 14.20 11.01 11.39
N ARG A 45 13.44 9.92 11.19
CA ARG A 45 13.91 8.53 11.37
C ARG A 45 13.76 7.66 10.11
N GLY A 46 12.98 8.13 9.11
CA GLY A 46 12.68 7.34 7.93
C GLY A 46 11.72 6.18 8.21
N ILE A 47 11.86 5.06 7.50
CA ILE A 47 11.04 3.86 7.70
C ILE A 47 11.48 3.19 9.01
N VAL A 48 10.57 3.13 9.97
CA VAL A 48 10.82 2.62 11.32
C VAL A 48 10.19 1.25 11.58
N LEU A 49 9.28 0.83 10.71
CA LEU A 49 8.60 -0.45 10.81
C LEU A 49 8.24 -0.97 9.43
N GLN A 50 8.47 -2.26 9.22
CA GLN A 50 8.03 -3.03 8.07
C GLN A 50 7.63 -4.41 8.58
N GLU A 51 6.34 -4.67 8.63
CA GLU A 51 5.76 -5.88 9.21
C GLU A 51 4.65 -6.42 8.30
N PRO A 52 4.44 -7.73 8.24
CA PRO A 52 3.25 -8.31 7.61
C PRO A 52 1.94 -7.82 8.25
N SER A 53 0.92 -7.59 7.44
CA SER A 53 -0.43 -7.21 7.88
C SER A 53 -1.22 -8.44 8.32
N VAL A 54 -0.74 -9.10 9.38
CA VAL A 54 -1.35 -10.32 9.94
C VAL A 54 -1.31 -10.29 11.46
N VAL A 55 -2.34 -10.86 12.07
CA VAL A 55 -2.52 -10.91 13.53
C VAL A 55 -2.91 -12.35 13.92
N ALA A 56 -2.32 -12.87 14.98
CA ALA A 56 -2.74 -14.12 15.58
C ALA A 56 -3.65 -13.83 16.78
N VAL A 57 -4.83 -14.44 16.78
CA VAL A 57 -5.89 -14.23 17.77
C VAL A 57 -6.21 -15.56 18.44
N ASP A 58 -6.38 -15.54 19.76
CA ASP A 58 -6.96 -16.62 20.54
C ASP A 58 -8.48 -16.62 20.31
N THR A 59 -9.01 -17.68 19.71
CA THR A 59 -10.44 -17.76 19.32
C THR A 59 -11.41 -17.93 20.51
N VAL A 60 -10.89 -18.25 21.70
CA VAL A 60 -11.70 -18.41 22.92
C VAL A 60 -11.80 -17.09 23.69
N THR A 61 -10.70 -16.33 23.73
CA THR A 61 -10.60 -15.12 24.56
C THR A 61 -10.61 -13.83 23.76
N ASP A 62 -10.62 -13.89 22.42
CA ASP A 62 -10.47 -12.76 21.46
C ASP A 62 -9.22 -11.89 21.72
N ARG A 63 -8.22 -12.49 22.38
CA ARG A 63 -6.97 -11.79 22.69
C ARG A 63 -5.97 -11.93 21.56
N ILE A 64 -5.29 -10.84 21.26
CA ILE A 64 -4.15 -10.84 20.34
C ILE A 64 -2.97 -11.54 21.00
N ILE A 65 -2.46 -12.57 20.33
CA ILE A 65 -1.28 -13.34 20.71
C ILE A 65 -0.03 -12.75 20.07
N ALA A 66 -0.11 -12.40 18.78
CA ALA A 66 1.01 -11.89 18.02
C ALA A 66 0.53 -10.96 16.90
N VAL A 67 1.41 -10.04 16.47
CA VAL A 67 1.18 -9.12 15.33
C VAL A 67 2.40 -9.15 14.42
N GLY A 68 2.18 -9.02 13.11
CA GLY A 68 3.23 -8.89 12.13
C GLY A 68 4.00 -10.19 11.92
N ARG A 69 5.33 -10.12 11.93
CA ARG A 69 6.21 -11.25 11.62
C ARG A 69 5.96 -12.47 12.51
N GLN A 70 5.74 -12.26 13.79
CA GLN A 70 5.46 -13.37 14.71
C GLN A 70 4.15 -14.07 14.36
N ALA A 71 3.10 -13.33 14.03
CA ALA A 71 1.83 -13.90 13.56
C ALA A 71 1.99 -14.61 12.21
N GLN A 72 2.78 -14.05 11.30
CA GLN A 72 3.06 -14.68 10.00
C GLN A 72 3.74 -16.05 10.13
N GLU A 73 4.63 -16.24 11.11
CA GLU A 73 5.28 -17.53 11.37
C GLU A 73 4.28 -18.60 11.83
N MET A 74 3.14 -18.18 12.39
CA MET A 74 2.07 -19.08 12.85
C MET A 74 1.12 -19.52 11.74
N ILE A 75 1.11 -18.90 10.57
CA ILE A 75 0.24 -19.27 9.45
C ILE A 75 0.46 -20.73 9.06
N GLY A 76 -0.63 -21.53 9.12
CA GLY A 76 -0.63 -22.96 8.81
C GLY A 76 0.11 -23.84 9.84
N ARG A 77 0.51 -23.25 10.99
CA ARG A 77 1.22 -23.95 12.09
C ARG A 77 0.63 -23.66 13.46
N ALA A 78 -0.37 -22.77 13.52
CA ALA A 78 -1.01 -22.40 14.77
C ALA A 78 -1.68 -23.61 15.42
N PRO A 79 -1.62 -23.74 16.78
CA PRO A 79 -2.33 -24.78 17.49
C PRO A 79 -3.84 -24.55 17.45
N ALA A 80 -4.60 -25.57 17.85
CA ALA A 80 -6.05 -25.44 18.03
C ALA A 80 -6.39 -24.28 18.98
N GLY A 81 -7.36 -23.43 18.62
CA GLY A 81 -7.74 -22.26 19.41
C GLY A 81 -6.95 -20.99 19.05
N VAL A 82 -6.03 -21.04 18.09
CA VAL A 82 -5.35 -19.86 17.57
C VAL A 82 -5.61 -19.72 16.08
N GLU A 83 -6.11 -18.56 15.66
CA GLU A 83 -6.36 -18.22 14.27
C GLU A 83 -5.43 -17.08 13.83
N THR A 84 -4.92 -17.17 12.60
CA THR A 84 -4.18 -16.09 11.96
C THR A 84 -5.07 -15.36 10.98
N VAL A 85 -5.25 -14.06 11.23
CA VAL A 85 -6.20 -13.20 10.53
C VAL A 85 -5.46 -12.10 9.77
N HIS A 86 -5.87 -11.85 8.53
CA HIS A 86 -5.51 -10.65 7.79
C HIS A 86 -6.62 -9.60 8.01
N PRO A 87 -6.39 -8.55 8.82
CA PRO A 87 -7.43 -7.59 9.16
C PRO A 87 -7.80 -6.64 8.02
N LEU A 88 -7.01 -6.67 6.95
CA LEU A 88 -7.21 -5.89 5.73
C LEU A 88 -7.44 -6.82 4.54
N GLU A 89 -8.40 -6.47 3.73
CA GLU A 89 -8.70 -7.12 2.45
C GLU A 89 -8.80 -6.05 1.37
N ASP A 90 -8.05 -6.23 0.28
CA ASP A 90 -8.04 -5.30 -0.86
C ASP A 90 -7.80 -3.82 -0.44
N GLY A 91 -6.88 -3.60 0.51
CA GLY A 91 -6.49 -2.27 0.99
C GLY A 91 -7.47 -1.61 1.98
N VAL A 92 -8.59 -2.26 2.34
CA VAL A 92 -9.58 -1.73 3.28
C VAL A 92 -9.71 -2.61 4.53
N ILE A 93 -10.28 -2.06 5.60
CA ILE A 93 -10.49 -2.78 6.86
C ILE A 93 -11.61 -3.81 6.66
N ALA A 94 -11.28 -5.10 6.79
CA ALA A 94 -12.22 -6.21 6.78
C ALA A 94 -12.66 -6.59 8.21
N GLN A 95 -11.74 -6.49 9.19
CA GLN A 95 -12.02 -6.80 10.60
C GLN A 95 -11.57 -5.63 11.48
N TYR A 96 -12.53 -4.82 11.92
CA TYR A 96 -12.27 -3.55 12.59
C TYR A 96 -11.45 -3.71 13.88
N ASP A 97 -11.89 -4.56 14.81
CA ASP A 97 -11.23 -4.71 16.12
C ASP A 97 -9.79 -5.22 16.01
N VAL A 98 -9.55 -6.12 15.03
CA VAL A 98 -8.22 -6.66 14.78
C VAL A 98 -7.33 -5.61 14.11
N ALA A 99 -7.86 -4.86 13.14
CA ALA A 99 -7.16 -3.75 12.48
C ALA A 99 -6.81 -2.63 13.46
N LEU A 100 -7.74 -2.26 14.34
CA LEU A 100 -7.52 -1.29 15.41
C LEU A 100 -6.35 -1.69 16.30
N LYS A 101 -6.33 -2.91 16.78
CA LYS A 101 -5.26 -3.41 17.66
C LYS A 101 -3.92 -3.51 16.92
N MET A 102 -3.93 -3.87 15.63
CA MET A 102 -2.74 -3.85 14.79
C MET A 102 -2.20 -2.43 14.62
N LEU A 103 -3.05 -1.44 14.33
CA LEU A 103 -2.69 -0.03 14.25
C LEU A 103 -2.14 0.49 15.58
N GLN A 104 -2.76 0.15 16.72
CA GLN A 104 -2.27 0.49 18.05
C GLN A 104 -0.84 -0.04 18.28
N HIS A 105 -0.59 -1.29 17.88
CA HIS A 105 0.75 -1.89 17.96
C HIS A 105 1.75 -1.11 17.10
N PHE A 106 1.42 -0.77 15.87
CA PHE A 106 2.31 -0.07 14.96
C PHE A 106 2.59 1.37 15.40
N ILE A 107 1.56 2.13 15.78
CA ILE A 107 1.72 3.51 16.27
C ILE A 107 2.56 3.52 17.55
N ARG A 108 2.28 2.63 18.50
CA ARG A 108 3.06 2.55 19.75
C ARG A 108 4.52 2.20 19.48
N ARG A 109 4.78 1.26 18.57
CA ARG A 109 6.14 0.84 18.22
C ARG A 109 6.91 1.91 17.47
N ALA A 110 6.26 2.66 16.58
CA ALA A 110 6.85 3.74 15.83
C ALA A 110 7.15 4.98 16.70
N CYS A 111 6.28 5.29 17.65
CA CYS A 111 6.35 6.50 18.44
C CYS A 111 7.05 6.34 19.78
N GLY A 112 7.02 5.13 20.38
CA GLY A 112 7.43 4.92 21.75
C GLY A 112 6.56 5.70 22.74
N HIS A 113 7.14 6.14 23.85
CA HIS A 113 6.46 7.01 24.81
C HIS A 113 6.41 8.43 24.28
N MET A 114 5.20 8.99 24.11
CA MET A 114 4.98 10.36 23.64
C MET A 114 4.10 11.14 24.60
N LEU A 115 4.42 12.43 24.75
CA LEU A 115 3.62 13.37 25.53
C LEU A 115 2.38 13.85 24.76
N LEU A 116 2.45 13.88 23.42
CA LEU A 116 1.38 14.36 22.55
C LEU A 116 1.06 13.31 21.48
N PRO A 117 -0.23 13.06 21.20
CA PRO A 117 -0.64 12.17 20.13
C PRO A 117 -0.09 12.58 18.76
N PRO A 118 0.39 11.63 17.92
CA PRO A 118 1.01 11.93 16.63
C PRO A 118 0.00 12.46 15.61
N ARG A 119 0.50 13.13 14.58
CA ARG A 119 -0.22 13.29 13.32
C ARG A 119 0.05 12.05 12.48
N VAL A 120 -0.99 11.44 11.98
CA VAL A 120 -0.90 10.22 11.18
C VAL A 120 -1.50 10.48 9.80
N MET A 121 -0.77 10.14 8.75
CA MET A 121 -1.30 10.04 7.39
C MET A 121 -1.34 8.57 7.03
N VAL A 122 -2.51 8.10 6.62
CA VAL A 122 -2.73 6.71 6.20
C VAL A 122 -3.00 6.69 4.72
N CYS A 123 -2.37 5.77 3.99
CA CYS A 123 -2.69 5.51 2.59
C CYS A 123 -3.91 4.62 2.47
N VAL A 124 -4.69 4.88 1.43
CA VAL A 124 -5.89 4.15 1.06
C VAL A 124 -5.92 3.94 -0.45
N PRO A 125 -6.54 2.87 -0.96
CA PRO A 125 -6.71 2.66 -2.40
C PRO A 125 -7.49 3.79 -3.05
N SER A 126 -7.29 4.00 -4.35
CA SER A 126 -8.10 4.93 -5.13
C SER A 126 -9.57 4.47 -5.19
N GLY A 127 -10.49 5.43 -5.10
CA GLY A 127 -11.93 5.15 -5.17
C GLY A 127 -12.52 4.43 -3.96
N ILE A 128 -11.86 4.53 -2.80
CA ILE A 128 -12.39 4.05 -1.51
C ILE A 128 -13.76 4.64 -1.21
N LYS A 129 -14.66 3.85 -0.65
CA LYS A 129 -16.01 4.30 -0.28
C LYS A 129 -15.98 5.15 0.99
N ASP A 130 -16.91 6.11 1.11
CA ASP A 130 -17.04 6.98 2.30
C ASP A 130 -17.08 6.21 3.63
N ILE A 131 -17.72 5.02 3.66
CA ILE A 131 -17.80 4.20 4.86
C ILE A 131 -16.46 3.53 5.20
N GLU A 132 -15.70 3.10 4.19
CA GLU A 132 -14.37 2.49 4.36
C GLU A 132 -13.37 3.57 4.80
N GLU A 133 -13.45 4.78 4.21
CA GLU A 133 -12.68 5.94 4.62
C GLU A 133 -12.93 6.28 6.08
N HIS A 134 -14.21 6.35 6.47
CA HIS A 134 -14.61 6.65 7.84
C HIS A 134 -14.09 5.61 8.84
N ALA A 135 -14.21 4.33 8.50
CA ALA A 135 -13.69 3.24 9.33
C ALA A 135 -12.16 3.34 9.53
N MET A 136 -11.40 3.70 8.48
CA MET A 136 -9.95 3.88 8.57
C MET A 136 -9.57 5.06 9.48
N VAL A 137 -10.28 6.17 9.37
CA VAL A 137 -10.07 7.36 10.20
C VAL A 137 -10.35 7.08 11.66
N GLU A 138 -11.48 6.45 11.96
CA GLU A 138 -11.86 6.09 13.33
C GLU A 138 -10.88 5.09 13.93
N ALA A 139 -10.52 4.02 13.21
CA ALA A 139 -9.53 3.06 13.67
C ALA A 139 -8.18 3.71 13.99
N ALA A 140 -7.71 4.64 13.15
CA ALA A 140 -6.47 5.37 13.39
C ALA A 140 -6.55 6.31 14.61
N ARG A 141 -7.72 6.96 14.84
CA ARG A 141 -7.96 7.81 16.02
C ARG A 141 -7.99 6.99 17.30
N GLU A 142 -8.75 5.92 17.32
CA GLU A 142 -8.84 5.01 18.47
C GLU A 142 -7.49 4.32 18.74
N ALA A 143 -6.68 4.13 17.70
CA ALA A 143 -5.31 3.62 17.85
C ALA A 143 -4.34 4.63 18.50
N GLY A 144 -4.78 5.88 18.73
CA GLY A 144 -4.01 6.91 19.43
C GLY A 144 -3.48 8.03 18.55
N ALA A 145 -3.93 8.15 17.29
CA ALA A 145 -3.60 9.29 16.44
C ALA A 145 -4.30 10.57 16.92
N GLY A 146 -3.58 11.68 17.04
CA GLY A 146 -4.14 12.98 17.42
C GLY A 146 -4.79 13.72 16.25
N ARG A 147 -4.33 13.46 15.04
CA ARG A 147 -4.92 13.93 13.79
C ARG A 147 -4.68 12.89 12.72
N VAL A 148 -5.69 12.60 11.91
CA VAL A 148 -5.63 11.64 10.82
C VAL A 148 -5.86 12.36 9.50
N TYR A 149 -5.03 12.03 8.52
CA TYR A 149 -5.12 12.44 7.13
C TYR A 149 -5.16 11.18 6.28
N LEU A 150 -5.91 11.19 5.20
CA LEU A 150 -5.90 10.13 4.21
C LEU A 150 -5.27 10.64 2.91
N MET A 151 -4.58 9.74 2.22
CA MET A 151 -3.99 9.98 0.91
C MET A 151 -4.15 8.74 0.05
N GLU A 152 -4.47 8.90 -1.22
CA GLU A 152 -4.51 7.78 -2.15
C GLU A 152 -3.13 7.14 -2.34
N GLU A 153 -3.07 5.81 -2.32
CA GLU A 153 -1.82 5.03 -2.48
C GLU A 153 -1.02 5.44 -3.72
N PRO A 154 -1.61 5.56 -4.93
CA PRO A 154 -0.82 5.89 -6.11
C PRO A 154 -0.32 7.34 -6.12
N VAL A 155 -1.00 8.27 -5.42
CA VAL A 155 -0.49 9.65 -5.23
C VAL A 155 0.73 9.64 -4.31
N ALA A 156 0.64 8.90 -3.21
CA ALA A 156 1.78 8.70 -2.31
C ALA A 156 2.92 7.99 -3.04
N ALA A 157 2.63 6.95 -3.82
CA ALA A 157 3.62 6.24 -4.62
C ALA A 157 4.36 7.17 -5.59
N ALA A 158 3.65 8.08 -6.26
CA ALA A 158 4.23 9.09 -7.16
C ALA A 158 5.23 9.99 -6.41
N ILE A 159 4.80 10.55 -5.27
CA ILE A 159 5.66 11.42 -4.45
C ILE A 159 6.89 10.65 -3.95
N GLY A 160 6.69 9.42 -3.48
CA GLY A 160 7.76 8.58 -2.97
C GLY A 160 8.74 8.08 -4.05
N ALA A 161 8.28 7.95 -5.29
CA ALA A 161 9.11 7.67 -6.46
C ALA A 161 9.86 8.91 -6.99
N GLY A 162 9.74 10.07 -6.31
CA GLY A 162 10.40 11.30 -6.68
C GLY A 162 9.78 12.03 -7.89
N ILE A 163 8.52 11.75 -8.19
CA ILE A 163 7.80 12.41 -9.28
C ILE A 163 7.30 13.76 -8.76
N ASP A 164 7.60 14.84 -9.50
CA ASP A 164 6.96 16.13 -9.27
C ASP A 164 5.54 16.09 -9.82
N ILE A 165 4.58 15.95 -8.91
CA ILE A 165 3.15 15.91 -9.24
C ILE A 165 2.56 17.31 -9.42
N THR A 166 3.26 18.39 -9.04
CA THR A 166 2.76 19.77 -9.11
C THR A 166 2.93 20.41 -10.47
N ALA A 167 3.81 19.87 -11.29
CA ALA A 167 4.06 20.34 -12.64
C ALA A 167 2.81 20.19 -13.53
N PRO A 168 2.59 21.11 -14.50
CA PRO A 168 1.50 21.01 -15.48
C PRO A 168 1.85 19.99 -16.60
N VAL A 169 2.18 18.77 -16.20
CA VAL A 169 2.61 17.66 -17.06
C VAL A 169 1.94 16.37 -16.62
N GLY A 170 1.45 15.60 -17.57
CA GLY A 170 0.85 14.29 -17.30
C GLY A 170 1.89 13.29 -16.75
N ARG A 171 1.62 12.71 -15.58
CA ARG A 171 2.45 11.69 -14.95
C ARG A 171 1.60 10.46 -14.66
N MET A 172 2.05 9.29 -15.13
CA MET A 172 1.34 8.04 -14.89
C MET A 172 2.12 7.15 -13.92
N VAL A 173 1.42 6.65 -12.91
CA VAL A 173 1.94 5.69 -11.93
C VAL A 173 1.03 4.48 -11.87
N VAL A 174 1.65 3.30 -11.80
CA VAL A 174 0.97 2.02 -11.61
C VAL A 174 1.56 1.38 -10.37
N ASP A 175 0.79 1.30 -9.31
CA ASP A 175 1.18 0.63 -8.06
C ASP A 175 0.59 -0.78 -8.00
N ILE A 176 1.46 -1.79 -8.07
CA ILE A 176 1.04 -3.20 -8.07
C ILE A 176 1.34 -3.79 -6.69
N GLY A 177 0.36 -3.64 -5.79
CA GLY A 177 0.43 -4.06 -4.40
C GLY A 177 0.17 -5.54 -4.18
N GLY A 178 -0.21 -5.89 -2.94
CA GLY A 178 -0.61 -7.25 -2.56
C GLY A 178 -2.05 -7.57 -2.90
N GLY A 179 -2.99 -6.68 -2.57
CA GLY A 179 -4.43 -6.84 -2.79
C GLY A 179 -4.94 -6.08 -4.00
N THR A 180 -4.43 -4.86 -4.23
CA THR A 180 -4.88 -3.94 -5.27
C THR A 180 -3.79 -3.63 -6.27
N THR A 181 -4.19 -3.26 -7.49
CA THR A 181 -3.41 -2.54 -8.47
C THR A 181 -4.07 -1.19 -8.70
N ASP A 182 -3.36 -0.12 -8.35
CA ASP A 182 -3.82 1.25 -8.43
C ASP A 182 -3.10 1.97 -9.57
N ILE A 183 -3.88 2.54 -10.49
CA ILE A 183 -3.39 3.19 -11.69
C ILE A 183 -3.86 4.64 -11.66
N VAL A 184 -2.95 5.59 -11.81
CA VAL A 184 -3.30 7.01 -11.75
C VAL A 184 -2.55 7.82 -12.80
N VAL A 185 -3.24 8.81 -13.35
CA VAL A 185 -2.67 9.92 -14.12
C VAL A 185 -2.82 11.18 -13.30
N LEU A 186 -1.69 11.82 -13.03
CA LEU A 186 -1.57 13.01 -12.19
C LEU A 186 -1.13 14.21 -13.05
N SER A 187 -1.66 15.40 -12.74
CA SER A 187 -1.18 16.67 -13.27
C SER A 187 -1.56 17.81 -12.33
N MET A 188 -0.71 18.82 -12.21
CA MET A 188 -0.96 20.03 -11.40
C MET A 188 -1.38 19.73 -9.94
N GLY A 189 -0.80 18.69 -9.35
CA GLY A 189 -1.07 18.27 -7.98
C GLY A 189 -2.41 17.55 -7.76
N GLY A 190 -3.12 17.19 -8.83
CA GLY A 190 -4.42 16.52 -8.78
C GLY A 190 -4.46 15.22 -9.56
N VAL A 191 -5.42 14.36 -9.20
CA VAL A 191 -5.76 13.15 -9.96
C VAL A 191 -6.63 13.53 -11.15
N VAL A 192 -6.23 13.13 -12.35
CA VAL A 192 -6.99 13.38 -13.60
C VAL A 192 -7.80 12.15 -13.97
N VAL A 193 -7.16 10.99 -13.98
CA VAL A 193 -7.81 9.69 -14.23
C VAL A 193 -7.23 8.71 -13.22
N SER A 194 -8.08 7.88 -12.63
CA SER A 194 -7.62 6.76 -11.79
C SER A 194 -8.49 5.53 -12.00
N GLU A 195 -7.92 4.39 -11.70
CA GLU A 195 -8.60 3.11 -11.61
C GLU A 195 -7.91 2.25 -10.57
N SER A 196 -8.70 1.59 -9.73
CA SER A 196 -8.22 0.61 -8.75
C SER A 196 -8.91 -0.71 -8.99
N ILE A 197 -8.13 -1.77 -9.16
CA ILE A 197 -8.65 -3.12 -9.34
C ILE A 197 -8.16 -4.05 -8.22
N ARG A 198 -9.02 -4.99 -7.80
CA ARG A 198 -8.73 -5.99 -6.76
C ARG A 198 -8.03 -7.23 -7.33
N VAL A 199 -7.09 -6.99 -8.25
CA VAL A 199 -6.23 -8.00 -8.89
C VAL A 199 -4.78 -7.55 -8.75
N ALA A 200 -4.02 -8.27 -7.92
CA ALA A 200 -2.63 -7.96 -7.63
C ALA A 200 -1.89 -9.21 -7.13
N GLY A 201 -0.91 -9.06 -6.25
CA GLY A 201 -0.02 -10.12 -5.80
C GLY A 201 -0.71 -11.36 -5.25
N ASN A 202 -1.80 -11.20 -4.50
CA ASN A 202 -2.55 -12.33 -3.94
C ASN A 202 -3.20 -13.17 -5.04
N ARG A 203 -3.77 -12.52 -6.06
CA ARG A 203 -4.37 -13.22 -7.21
C ARG A 203 -3.33 -13.94 -8.05
N LEU A 204 -2.10 -13.38 -8.15
CA LEU A 204 -0.97 -14.07 -8.78
C LEU A 204 -0.57 -15.32 -7.98
N ASP A 205 -0.51 -15.24 -6.66
CA ASP A 205 -0.19 -16.37 -5.79
C ASP A 205 -1.25 -17.48 -5.87
N GLU A 206 -2.54 -17.11 -5.86
CA GLU A 206 -3.65 -18.03 -6.06
C GLU A 206 -3.59 -18.72 -7.44
N ALA A 207 -3.25 -17.96 -8.48
CA ALA A 207 -3.13 -18.49 -9.83
C ALA A 207 -2.01 -19.54 -9.93
N ILE A 208 -0.85 -19.25 -9.29
CA ILE A 208 0.26 -20.23 -9.20
C ILE A 208 -0.18 -21.48 -8.44
N ALA A 209 -0.89 -21.34 -7.31
CA ALA A 209 -1.36 -22.50 -6.55
C ALA A 209 -2.37 -23.33 -7.35
N ARG A 210 -3.29 -22.70 -8.11
CA ARG A 210 -4.23 -23.37 -9.01
C ARG A 210 -3.51 -24.11 -10.14
N TYR A 211 -2.50 -23.47 -10.74
CA TYR A 211 -1.67 -24.09 -11.79
C TYR A 211 -0.97 -25.36 -11.28
N VAL A 212 -0.31 -25.28 -10.13
CA VAL A 212 0.39 -26.42 -9.51
C VAL A 212 -0.59 -27.56 -9.20
N ARG A 213 -1.79 -27.26 -8.72
CA ARG A 213 -2.81 -28.25 -8.49
C ARG A 213 -3.28 -28.91 -9.79
N LYS A 214 -3.49 -28.12 -10.84
CA LYS A 214 -4.00 -28.60 -12.13
C LYS A 214 -2.98 -29.46 -12.88
N GLU A 215 -1.74 -28.98 -13.01
CA GLU A 215 -0.72 -29.62 -13.85
C GLU A 215 0.02 -30.75 -13.13
N TYR A 216 0.20 -30.64 -11.80
CA TYR A 216 1.00 -31.61 -11.02
C TYR A 216 0.17 -32.44 -10.04
N GLY A 217 -1.11 -32.15 -9.86
CA GLY A 217 -1.93 -32.80 -8.84
C GLY A 217 -1.43 -32.52 -7.40
N VAL A 218 -0.74 -31.41 -7.17
CA VAL A 218 -0.08 -31.09 -5.89
C VAL A 218 -0.73 -29.86 -5.25
N LEU A 219 -1.05 -29.99 -3.98
CA LEU A 219 -1.57 -28.91 -3.16
C LEU A 219 -0.41 -28.17 -2.46
N ILE A 220 -0.34 -26.88 -2.68
CA ILE A 220 0.60 -25.97 -1.99
C ILE A 220 -0.17 -24.85 -1.30
N GLY A 221 0.37 -24.30 -0.21
CA GLY A 221 -0.19 -23.15 0.46
C GLY A 221 0.14 -21.83 -0.26
N VAL A 222 -0.66 -20.78 -0.03
CA VAL A 222 -0.47 -19.45 -0.63
C VAL A 222 0.93 -18.88 -0.35
N ARG A 223 1.47 -19.07 0.85
CA ARG A 223 2.82 -18.66 1.21
C ARG A 223 3.90 -19.35 0.36
N THR A 224 3.68 -20.62 0.01
CA THR A 224 4.58 -21.36 -0.88
C THR A 224 4.49 -20.79 -2.30
N ALA A 225 3.27 -20.53 -2.79
CA ALA A 225 3.06 -19.89 -4.09
C ALA A 225 3.71 -18.50 -4.17
N GLN A 226 3.58 -17.67 -3.13
CA GLN A 226 4.27 -16.39 -3.04
C GLN A 226 5.80 -16.56 -3.11
N THR A 227 6.35 -17.55 -2.41
CA THR A 227 7.80 -17.83 -2.46
C THR A 227 8.25 -18.24 -3.86
N ILE A 228 7.44 -19.03 -4.57
CA ILE A 228 7.68 -19.42 -5.97
C ILE A 228 7.69 -18.18 -6.85
N LYS A 229 6.64 -17.33 -6.76
CA LYS A 229 6.52 -16.06 -7.48
C LYS A 229 7.77 -15.19 -7.29
N MET A 230 8.21 -15.00 -6.05
CA MET A 230 9.38 -14.17 -5.74
C MET A 230 10.70 -14.75 -6.27
N ARG A 231 10.83 -16.08 -6.36
CA ARG A 231 12.09 -16.73 -6.80
C ARG A 231 12.22 -16.89 -8.30
N ILE A 232 11.12 -17.29 -8.96
CA ILE A 232 11.14 -17.66 -10.37
C ILE A 232 10.00 -16.99 -11.18
N GLY A 233 9.22 -16.07 -10.59
CA GLY A 233 8.17 -15.32 -11.28
C GLY A 233 8.76 -14.57 -12.49
N ALA A 234 8.16 -14.78 -13.66
CA ALA A 234 8.57 -14.15 -14.90
C ALA A 234 7.35 -13.95 -15.82
N LEU A 235 7.27 -12.77 -16.44
CA LEU A 235 6.24 -12.39 -17.39
C LEU A 235 6.83 -12.14 -18.79
N TYR A 236 8.13 -12.37 -18.93
CA TYR A 236 8.86 -12.32 -20.17
C TYR A 236 9.85 -13.47 -20.27
N SER A 237 10.18 -13.91 -21.49
CA SER A 237 11.08 -15.04 -21.67
C SER A 237 12.50 -14.72 -21.17
N HIS A 238 12.96 -15.45 -20.19
CA HIS A 238 14.35 -15.41 -19.75
C HIS A 238 15.29 -16.03 -20.77
N ARG A 239 16.50 -15.51 -20.92
CA ARG A 239 17.57 -16.19 -21.65
C ARG A 239 17.97 -17.51 -20.98
N GLN A 240 17.93 -17.56 -19.63
CA GLN A 240 18.14 -18.76 -18.83
C GLN A 240 16.88 -19.08 -18.03
N VAL A 241 16.38 -20.30 -18.19
CA VAL A 241 15.23 -20.78 -17.40
C VAL A 241 15.68 -20.98 -15.95
N ARG A 242 15.00 -20.33 -15.01
CA ARG A 242 15.17 -20.57 -13.57
C ARG A 242 14.25 -21.68 -13.14
N SER A 243 14.64 -22.48 -12.15
CA SER A 243 13.79 -23.52 -11.55
C SER A 243 13.89 -23.52 -10.04
N VAL A 244 12.86 -24.07 -9.40
CA VAL A 244 12.78 -24.20 -7.95
C VAL A 244 12.13 -25.52 -7.57
N GLU A 245 12.69 -26.23 -6.59
CA GLU A 245 12.04 -27.38 -5.97
C GLU A 245 11.02 -26.92 -4.93
N VAL A 246 9.84 -27.51 -4.98
CA VAL A 246 8.68 -27.18 -4.14
C VAL A 246 8.17 -28.45 -3.50
N ARG A 247 7.93 -28.38 -2.19
CA ARG A 247 7.28 -29.44 -1.43
C ARG A 247 5.80 -29.16 -1.26
N GLY A 248 4.98 -30.14 -1.54
CA GLY A 248 3.53 -30.06 -1.41
C GLY A 248 2.93 -31.39 -0.96
N ARG A 249 1.62 -31.46 -1.02
CA ARG A 249 0.85 -32.68 -0.73
C ARG A 249 0.15 -33.14 -2.00
N SER A 250 0.33 -34.41 -2.37
CA SER A 250 -0.44 -35.01 -3.47
C SER A 250 -1.94 -34.86 -3.20
N ALA A 251 -2.67 -34.37 -4.18
CA ALA A 251 -4.13 -34.23 -4.09
C ALA A 251 -4.82 -35.60 -4.08
N GLU A 252 -4.21 -36.63 -4.69
CA GLU A 252 -4.76 -38.00 -4.82
C GLU A 252 -4.45 -38.84 -3.59
N SER A 253 -3.13 -38.96 -3.24
CA SER A 253 -2.70 -39.86 -2.17
C SER A 253 -2.64 -39.21 -0.78
N GLY A 254 -2.67 -37.87 -0.72
CA GLY A 254 -2.45 -37.12 0.52
C GLY A 254 -1.01 -37.10 1.03
N LEU A 255 -0.08 -37.82 0.37
CA LEU A 255 1.30 -37.94 0.81
C LEU A 255 2.15 -36.74 0.39
N PRO A 256 3.25 -36.45 1.13
CA PRO A 256 4.23 -35.44 0.73
C PRO A 256 4.88 -35.77 -0.61
N VAL A 257 5.06 -34.76 -1.45
CA VAL A 257 5.67 -34.87 -2.77
C VAL A 257 6.55 -33.67 -3.05
N VAL A 258 7.59 -33.85 -3.84
CA VAL A 258 8.47 -32.80 -4.32
C VAL A 258 8.30 -32.67 -5.83
N ILE A 259 8.11 -31.44 -6.29
CA ILE A 259 8.02 -31.11 -7.72
C ILE A 259 9.04 -30.03 -8.06
N THR A 260 9.44 -29.95 -9.33
CA THR A 260 10.30 -28.86 -9.83
C THR A 260 9.49 -27.99 -10.77
N LEU A 261 9.43 -26.69 -10.48
CA LEU A 261 8.77 -25.68 -11.30
C LEU A 261 9.79 -24.79 -11.99
N SER A 262 9.46 -24.30 -13.18
CA SER A 262 10.29 -23.44 -13.99
C SER A 262 9.70 -22.04 -14.16
N SER A 263 10.54 -21.06 -14.49
CA SER A 263 10.08 -19.69 -14.79
C SER A 263 9.23 -19.59 -16.06
N ARG A 264 9.27 -20.57 -16.96
CA ARG A 264 8.37 -20.63 -18.14
C ARG A 264 6.95 -20.95 -17.73
N GLU A 265 6.78 -21.85 -16.79
CA GLU A 265 5.46 -22.22 -16.27
C GLU A 265 4.82 -21.07 -15.49
N MET A 266 5.61 -20.20 -14.87
CA MET A 266 5.09 -19.03 -14.16
C MET A 266 4.43 -18.02 -15.10
N LEU A 267 4.93 -17.88 -16.32
CA LEU A 267 4.30 -17.05 -17.34
C LEU A 267 2.90 -17.54 -17.70
N GLU A 268 2.71 -18.85 -17.82
CA GLU A 268 1.41 -19.46 -18.07
C GLU A 268 0.50 -19.38 -16.84
N ALA A 269 1.03 -19.71 -15.68
CA ALA A 269 0.28 -19.71 -14.42
C ALA A 269 -0.32 -18.35 -14.06
N MET A 270 0.40 -17.26 -14.35
CA MET A 270 -0.01 -15.90 -14.01
C MET A 270 -0.73 -15.16 -15.15
N ALA A 271 -0.95 -15.78 -16.31
CA ALA A 271 -1.43 -15.10 -17.52
C ALA A 271 -2.79 -14.40 -17.32
N GLU A 272 -3.76 -15.06 -16.66
CA GLU A 272 -5.10 -14.52 -16.43
C GLU A 272 -5.08 -13.23 -15.57
N PRO A 273 -4.56 -13.23 -14.34
CA PRO A 273 -4.54 -12.03 -13.55
C PRO A 273 -3.66 -10.90 -14.13
N VAL A 274 -2.59 -11.25 -14.84
CA VAL A 274 -1.75 -10.27 -15.54
C VAL A 274 -2.51 -9.62 -16.69
N SER A 275 -3.30 -10.37 -17.48
CA SER A 275 -4.15 -9.79 -18.51
C SER A 275 -5.12 -8.75 -17.93
N THR A 276 -5.77 -9.07 -16.81
CA THR A 276 -6.67 -8.13 -16.13
C THR A 276 -5.97 -6.82 -15.71
N ILE A 277 -4.72 -6.91 -15.24
CA ILE A 277 -3.92 -5.72 -14.91
C ILE A 277 -3.60 -4.91 -16.18
N LEU A 278 -3.22 -5.57 -17.27
CA LEU A 278 -2.92 -4.90 -18.53
C LEU A 278 -4.16 -4.20 -19.11
N ASP A 279 -5.33 -4.84 -19.04
CA ASP A 279 -6.59 -4.27 -19.51
C ASP A 279 -6.95 -3.00 -18.73
N ALA A 280 -6.75 -2.99 -17.41
CA ALA A 280 -6.96 -1.81 -16.57
C ALA A 280 -5.97 -0.67 -16.92
N ILE A 281 -4.70 -0.99 -17.17
CA ILE A 281 -3.70 0.00 -17.62
C ILE A 281 -4.14 0.63 -18.95
N CYS A 282 -4.56 -0.20 -19.93
CA CYS A 282 -5.06 0.28 -21.21
C CYS A 282 -6.31 1.15 -21.06
N SER A 283 -7.25 0.75 -20.21
CA SER A 283 -8.47 1.52 -19.89
C SER A 283 -8.16 2.92 -19.35
N VAL A 284 -7.17 3.06 -18.47
CA VAL A 284 -6.73 4.37 -17.96
C VAL A 284 -6.09 5.21 -19.07
N ILE A 285 -5.25 4.61 -19.90
CA ILE A 285 -4.62 5.28 -21.05
C ILE A 285 -5.69 5.83 -22.02
N GLU A 286 -6.70 5.01 -22.36
CA GLU A 286 -7.79 5.39 -23.27
C GLU A 286 -8.64 6.55 -22.75
N ARG A 287 -8.83 6.63 -21.43
CA ARG A 287 -9.58 7.72 -20.76
C ARG A 287 -8.74 8.96 -20.51
N THR A 288 -7.44 8.91 -20.71
CA THR A 288 -6.53 10.03 -20.46
C THR A 288 -6.67 11.09 -21.55
N PRO A 289 -6.80 12.39 -21.18
CA PRO A 289 -6.83 13.49 -22.15
C PRO A 289 -5.62 13.47 -23.09
N PRO A 290 -5.79 13.79 -24.40
CA PRO A 290 -4.72 13.67 -25.40
C PRO A 290 -3.43 14.44 -25.07
N GLU A 291 -3.53 15.62 -24.46
CA GLU A 291 -2.38 16.44 -24.07
C GLU A 291 -1.53 15.73 -23.01
N LEU A 292 -2.18 15.14 -22.00
CA LEU A 292 -1.50 14.39 -20.94
C LEU A 292 -0.99 13.04 -21.45
N LEU A 293 -1.68 12.44 -22.42
CA LEU A 293 -1.19 11.21 -23.07
C LEU A 293 0.11 11.48 -23.82
N GLY A 294 0.23 12.63 -24.50
CA GLY A 294 1.48 13.08 -25.11
C GLY A 294 2.64 13.16 -24.11
N ASP A 295 2.37 13.68 -22.91
CA ASP A 295 3.35 13.73 -21.83
C ASP A 295 3.73 12.32 -21.34
N ILE A 296 2.75 11.43 -21.18
CA ILE A 296 2.98 10.05 -20.75
C ILE A 296 3.82 9.28 -21.77
N MET A 297 3.59 9.51 -23.07
CA MET A 297 4.43 8.94 -24.13
C MET A 297 5.87 9.45 -24.08
N ALA A 298 6.09 10.70 -23.69
CA ALA A 298 7.41 11.31 -23.59
C ALA A 298 8.17 10.92 -22.32
N TYR A 299 7.49 10.90 -21.16
CA TYR A 299 8.11 10.68 -19.85
C TYR A 299 7.98 9.25 -19.35
N GLY A 300 7.10 8.47 -19.95
CA GLY A 300 6.81 7.10 -19.54
C GLY A 300 5.94 7.00 -18.30
N MET A 301 5.61 5.76 -17.95
CA MET A 301 4.94 5.41 -16.69
C MET A 301 5.92 4.83 -15.68
N VAL A 302 5.59 4.96 -14.39
CA VAL A 302 6.40 4.47 -13.29
C VAL A 302 5.66 3.33 -12.58
N LEU A 303 6.32 2.18 -12.45
CA LEU A 303 5.82 1.05 -11.68
C LEU A 303 6.31 1.12 -10.24
N THR A 304 5.39 0.95 -9.30
CA THR A 304 5.63 0.84 -7.86
C THR A 304 4.96 -0.42 -7.30
N GLY A 305 5.11 -0.67 -6.00
CA GLY A 305 4.60 -1.88 -5.38
C GLY A 305 5.48 -3.11 -5.57
N GLY A 306 5.28 -4.11 -4.71
CA GLY A 306 6.15 -5.28 -4.66
C GLY A 306 6.10 -6.17 -5.90
N ASN A 307 4.95 -6.22 -6.58
CA ASN A 307 4.80 -7.05 -7.77
C ASN A 307 5.34 -6.40 -9.05
N SER A 308 5.68 -5.12 -9.03
CA SER A 308 6.43 -4.47 -10.11
C SER A 308 7.84 -5.08 -10.30
N LEU A 309 8.35 -5.80 -9.30
CA LEU A 309 9.63 -6.51 -9.33
C LEU A 309 9.58 -7.86 -10.05
N ILE A 310 8.41 -8.33 -10.47
CA ILE A 310 8.30 -9.56 -11.27
C ILE A 310 9.01 -9.33 -12.59
N TYR A 311 9.95 -10.23 -12.91
CA TYR A 311 10.78 -10.08 -14.10
C TYR A 311 9.99 -9.92 -15.39
N GLY A 312 10.29 -8.85 -16.11
CA GLY A 312 9.71 -8.56 -17.42
C GLY A 312 8.30 -7.96 -17.39
N PHE A 313 7.79 -7.56 -16.22
CA PHE A 313 6.50 -6.88 -16.15
C PHE A 313 6.54 -5.52 -16.89
N ASP A 314 7.61 -4.75 -16.68
CA ASP A 314 7.90 -3.51 -17.39
C ASP A 314 7.94 -3.70 -18.92
N HIS A 315 8.64 -4.75 -19.37
CA HIS A 315 8.71 -5.10 -20.80
C HIS A 315 7.36 -5.50 -21.38
N LEU A 316 6.57 -6.26 -20.62
CA LEU A 316 5.25 -6.70 -21.05
C LEU A 316 4.29 -5.52 -21.19
N ILE A 317 4.25 -4.63 -20.20
CA ILE A 317 3.42 -3.42 -20.24
C ILE A 317 3.85 -2.52 -21.40
N HIS A 318 5.14 -2.29 -21.56
CA HIS A 318 5.66 -1.52 -22.71
C HIS A 318 5.24 -2.14 -24.07
N LYS A 319 5.33 -3.45 -24.19
CA LYS A 319 4.96 -4.17 -25.42
C LYS A 319 3.48 -4.00 -25.76
N VAL A 320 2.61 -4.00 -24.74
CA VAL A 320 1.16 -3.89 -24.93
C VAL A 320 0.72 -2.44 -25.17
N THR A 321 1.27 -1.48 -24.42
CA THR A 321 0.82 -0.08 -24.41
C THR A 321 1.60 0.82 -25.36
N GLY A 322 2.82 0.46 -25.75
CA GLY A 322 3.76 1.33 -26.47
C GLY A 322 4.38 2.43 -25.61
N VAL A 323 3.93 2.62 -24.37
CA VAL A 323 4.43 3.64 -23.43
C VAL A 323 5.75 3.17 -22.81
N PRO A 324 6.79 4.03 -22.69
CA PRO A 324 7.99 3.70 -21.94
C PRO A 324 7.65 3.39 -20.48
N VAL A 325 8.26 2.34 -19.93
CA VAL A 325 7.98 1.87 -18.55
C VAL A 325 9.27 1.80 -17.75
N ARG A 326 9.26 2.31 -16.52
CA ARG A 326 10.36 2.14 -15.57
C ARG A 326 9.84 1.69 -14.22
N VAL A 327 10.57 0.80 -13.58
CA VAL A 327 10.32 0.45 -12.17
C VAL A 327 10.99 1.50 -11.29
N ALA A 328 10.33 1.93 -10.23
CA ALA A 328 10.90 2.84 -9.24
C ALA A 328 12.15 2.21 -8.58
N GLU A 329 13.08 3.03 -8.09
CA GLU A 329 14.33 2.54 -7.48
C GLU A 329 14.07 1.62 -6.27
N ASP A 330 13.07 1.94 -5.46
CA ASP A 330 12.69 1.17 -4.26
C ASP A 330 11.15 1.03 -4.21
N PRO A 331 10.57 0.21 -5.11
CA PRO A 331 9.13 0.21 -5.35
C PRO A 331 8.30 -0.24 -4.14
N LEU A 332 8.87 -1.05 -3.25
CA LEU A 332 8.22 -1.51 -2.02
C LEU A 332 7.98 -0.40 -0.99
N THR A 333 8.72 0.70 -1.08
CA THR A 333 8.70 1.74 -0.05
C THR A 333 8.19 3.09 -0.57
N CYS A 334 7.85 3.17 -1.86
CA CYS A 334 7.39 4.42 -2.48
C CYS A 334 6.19 4.99 -1.73
N VAL A 335 5.14 4.19 -1.48
CA VAL A 335 3.92 4.64 -0.80
C VAL A 335 4.25 5.23 0.57
N VAL A 336 4.94 4.51 1.43
CA VAL A 336 5.25 4.97 2.79
C VAL A 336 6.19 6.18 2.82
N LYS A 337 7.16 6.26 1.90
CA LYS A 337 8.04 7.43 1.74
C LYS A 337 7.24 8.65 1.31
N GLY A 338 6.39 8.50 0.30
CA GLY A 338 5.54 9.56 -0.20
C GLY A 338 4.56 10.07 0.85
N THR A 339 3.94 9.17 1.61
CA THR A 339 3.07 9.50 2.75
C THR A 339 3.80 10.40 3.77
N GLY A 340 5.03 10.04 4.12
CA GLY A 340 5.86 10.81 5.04
C GLY A 340 6.26 12.18 4.47
N MET A 341 6.62 12.25 3.19
CA MET A 341 6.96 13.50 2.51
C MET A 341 5.76 14.42 2.36
N ALA A 342 4.59 13.86 2.02
CA ALA A 342 3.33 14.58 1.92
C ALA A 342 2.92 15.19 3.26
N LEU A 343 3.08 14.46 4.36
CA LEU A 343 2.73 14.95 5.69
C LEU A 343 3.59 16.13 6.15
N ARG A 344 4.83 16.24 5.68
CA ARG A 344 5.66 17.46 5.90
C ARG A 344 5.09 18.68 5.19
N ASN A 345 4.56 18.48 3.97
CA ASN A 345 4.13 19.53 3.06
C ASN A 345 2.60 19.60 2.89
N TYR A 346 1.83 18.99 3.80
CA TYR A 346 0.37 18.83 3.67
C TYR A 346 -0.41 20.13 3.41
N ARG A 347 0.15 21.27 3.79
CA ARG A 347 -0.45 22.60 3.55
C ARG A 347 -0.27 23.12 2.12
N GLN A 348 0.66 22.55 1.36
CA GLN A 348 0.98 22.94 -0.01
C GLN A 348 0.34 22.02 -1.06
N LEU A 349 -0.12 20.83 -0.62
CA LEU A 349 -0.81 19.89 -1.49
C LEU A 349 -2.27 20.32 -1.65
N SER A 350 -2.78 20.21 -2.88
CA SER A 350 -4.18 20.53 -3.20
C SER A 350 -5.15 19.64 -2.43
N GLU A 351 -6.38 20.12 -2.21
CA GLU A 351 -7.46 19.33 -1.56
C GLU A 351 -7.79 18.04 -2.33
N GLY A 352 -7.38 17.92 -3.61
CA GLY A 352 -7.55 16.71 -4.41
C GLY A 352 -6.51 15.62 -4.17
N ALA A 353 -5.37 15.94 -3.52
CA ALA A 353 -4.31 14.97 -3.20
C ALA A 353 -4.38 14.45 -1.75
N ILE A 354 -5.05 15.18 -0.86
CA ILE A 354 -5.23 14.81 0.55
C ILE A 354 -6.68 15.00 0.95
N HIS A 355 -7.34 13.93 1.36
CA HIS A 355 -8.65 14.00 1.98
C HIS A 355 -8.52 14.42 3.44
N LEU A 356 -8.87 15.67 3.74
CA LEU A 356 -9.02 16.15 5.12
C LEU A 356 -10.35 15.64 5.65
N THR A 357 -10.32 14.94 6.77
CA THR A 357 -11.55 14.50 7.44
C THR A 357 -12.50 15.69 7.70
N LYS A 358 -13.78 15.53 7.37
CA LYS A 358 -14.84 16.56 7.33
C LYS A 358 -15.00 17.47 8.56
N GLU A 359 -14.39 17.18 9.69
CA GLU A 359 -14.48 18.02 10.91
C GLU A 359 -13.93 19.46 10.78
N ARG A 360 -13.35 19.82 9.65
CA ARG A 360 -12.77 21.17 9.45
C ARG A 360 -13.64 22.10 8.61
N ARG A 361 -14.73 21.62 7.97
CA ARG A 361 -15.65 22.52 7.24
C ARG A 361 -16.51 23.38 8.15
N ASP A 362 -16.69 22.98 9.42
CA ASP A 362 -17.58 23.70 10.35
C ASP A 362 -16.86 24.68 11.29
N ARG A 363 -15.56 24.95 11.09
CA ARG A 363 -14.76 25.86 11.93
C ARG A 363 -13.88 26.84 11.15
N LEU A 364 -14.19 27.11 9.91
CA LEU A 364 -13.72 28.27 9.15
C LEU A 364 -14.92 29.14 8.85
#